data_dc1a62a1717b671dc57b2d6f3e8a1e23
#
_entry.id   dc1a62a1717b671dc57b2d6f3e8a1e23
#
_cell.length_a   1.000
_cell.length_b   1.000
_cell.length_c   1.000
_cell.angle_alpha   90.00
_cell.angle_beta   90.00
_cell.angle_gamma   90.00
#
_symmetry.space_group_name_H-M   'P 1'
#
loop_
_entity.id
_entity.type
_entity.pdbx_description
1 polymer ?
#
loop_
_entity_poly.entity_id
_entity_poly.type
_entity_poly.pdbx_seq_one_letter_code
_entity_poly.pdbx_strand_id
1 'polypeptide(L)'
;MRKKLQKKWILITAVLGLMVLAAGCGDEASVEVEDTTVSVETTAPEETKAATEPATTAPAETTAPETTAEVQENHDGQKKSYLTGLWTDEEKVDRRPMAIMLSNVKQAVPQTGISRAAVIYEAPVEGMITRLMGVFEDYDDLDKIGSVRSARTYFVFWSQQWDAVYAHFGQCDYANIYLDQIDNLNGVKGIGTTVYYRTADRKAPHNAYASAEGLAAGVEKMEYRTHHEEDYNRGVFLFADEPGEITLPDGIPASYVDPGFRDAHDIYFEYDEDTQKYLRYQYGNKQIDDMTGEQLAVDNIIIQYNDWESYYGTQYLFINLWTEGEGYYITQGKAVPITWKGGVEYAPTTYYDADGNELVINPGKTWVCTVLEENKDHTELK
;
A
#
# COMPACT_ATOMS: atom_id res chain seq x y z
N MET A 1 9.90 25.89 -47.47
CA MET A 1 8.90 26.95 -47.30
C MET A 1 8.56 27.07 -45.81
N ARG A 2 9.08 28.07 -45.11
CA ARG A 2 8.89 28.32 -43.68
C ARG A 2 7.64 29.18 -43.51
N LYS A 3 6.62 28.71 -42.75
CA LYS A 3 5.51 29.54 -42.28
C LYS A 3 5.73 29.86 -40.79
N LYS A 4 5.86 31.17 -40.53
CA LYS A 4 5.90 31.78 -39.20
C LYS A 4 4.52 31.73 -38.56
N LEU A 5 4.38 31.22 -37.33
CA LEU A 5 3.22 31.44 -36.47
C LEU A 5 3.48 32.66 -35.57
N GLN A 6 2.60 33.62 -35.67
CA GLN A 6 2.58 34.82 -34.81
C GLN A 6 1.90 34.49 -33.48
N LYS A 7 2.56 34.91 -32.40
CA LYS A 7 2.01 34.93 -31.04
C LYS A 7 1.01 36.10 -30.91
N LYS A 8 -0.23 35.81 -30.51
CA LYS A 8 -1.18 36.80 -30.01
C LYS A 8 -1.17 36.75 -28.49
N TRP A 9 -0.74 37.86 -27.88
CA TRP A 9 -0.87 38.15 -26.45
C TRP A 9 -2.27 38.72 -26.20
N ILE A 10 -3.02 38.19 -25.25
CA ILE A 10 -4.27 38.78 -24.73
C ILE A 10 -3.97 39.17 -23.30
N LEU A 11 -3.97 40.52 -23.08
CA LEU A 11 -4.02 41.12 -21.76
C LEU A 11 -5.43 40.95 -21.19
N ILE A 12 -5.55 40.42 -19.98
CA ILE A 12 -6.76 40.51 -19.18
C ILE A 12 -6.45 41.27 -17.90
N THR A 13 -7.09 42.40 -17.79
CA THR A 13 -7.04 43.39 -16.71
C THR A 13 -7.73 42.88 -15.44
N ALA A 14 -7.05 43.05 -14.29
CA ALA A 14 -7.56 42.76 -12.96
C ALA A 14 -8.68 43.77 -12.56
N VAL A 15 -9.75 43.24 -11.98
CA VAL A 15 -10.72 44.05 -11.21
C VAL A 15 -10.65 43.60 -9.75
N LEU A 16 -10.13 44.49 -8.90
CA LEU A 16 -10.19 44.38 -7.44
C LEU A 16 -11.62 44.63 -6.96
N GLY A 17 -12.18 43.69 -6.23
CA GLY A 17 -13.41 43.87 -5.45
C GLY A 17 -13.12 43.63 -3.97
N LEU A 18 -13.06 44.71 -3.21
CA LEU A 18 -12.94 44.79 -1.76
C LEU A 18 -14.30 44.46 -1.13
N MET A 19 -14.40 43.53 -0.20
CA MET A 19 -15.51 43.44 0.78
C MET A 19 -15.03 43.15 2.19
N VAL A 20 -15.56 43.97 3.10
CA VAL A 20 -15.20 44.23 4.47
C VAL A 20 -15.97 43.32 5.42
N LEU A 21 -15.26 42.86 6.43
CA LEU A 21 -15.59 42.47 7.82
C LEU A 21 -17.06 42.41 8.28
N ALA A 22 -17.41 41.32 8.97
CA ALA A 22 -18.22 41.36 10.18
C ALA A 22 -17.71 40.35 11.23
N ALA A 23 -17.33 40.86 12.37
CA ALA A 23 -16.94 40.16 13.57
C ALA A 23 -18.19 39.65 14.32
N GLY A 24 -18.10 38.47 14.90
CA GLY A 24 -19.07 37.92 15.86
C GLY A 24 -18.33 37.18 16.96
N CYS A 25 -18.28 37.79 18.14
CA CYS A 25 -17.86 37.19 19.41
C CYS A 25 -18.90 36.19 19.92
N GLY A 26 -18.45 35.11 20.58
CA GLY A 26 -19.30 34.19 21.31
C GLY A 26 -18.46 33.21 22.13
N ASP A 27 -18.29 33.58 23.35
CA ASP A 27 -18.12 32.93 24.65
C ASP A 27 -17.40 31.54 24.79
N GLU A 28 -16.37 31.64 25.63
CA GLU A 28 -15.68 30.56 26.32
C GLU A 28 -16.61 29.91 27.38
N ALA A 29 -16.62 28.60 27.44
CA ALA A 29 -17.05 27.85 28.60
C ALA A 29 -15.93 26.87 29.01
N SER A 30 -15.25 27.24 30.07
CA SER A 30 -14.30 26.41 30.81
C SER A 30 -15.05 25.34 31.61
N VAL A 31 -14.63 24.08 31.49
CA VAL A 31 -15.03 23.01 32.41
C VAL A 31 -13.77 22.50 33.10
N GLU A 32 -13.69 22.74 34.39
CA GLU A 32 -12.75 22.14 35.32
C GLU A 32 -13.03 20.65 35.47
N VAL A 33 -12.00 19.82 35.44
CA VAL A 33 -12.06 18.40 35.81
C VAL A 33 -11.18 18.18 37.01
N GLU A 34 -11.81 17.78 38.11
CA GLU A 34 -11.17 17.43 39.38
C GLU A 34 -10.26 16.20 39.24
N ASP A 35 -9.11 16.36 39.88
CA ASP A 35 -8.05 15.34 40.07
C ASP A 35 -8.48 14.42 41.23
N THR A 36 -8.56 13.11 40.98
CA THR A 36 -8.73 12.11 42.03
C THR A 36 -7.62 11.07 41.94
N THR A 37 -6.56 11.31 42.70
CA THR A 37 -5.49 10.37 42.96
C THR A 37 -5.96 9.25 43.89
N VAL A 38 -5.82 8.01 43.47
CA VAL A 38 -5.90 6.83 44.34
C VAL A 38 -4.57 6.10 44.33
N SER A 39 -3.91 6.15 45.48
CA SER A 39 -2.72 5.37 45.82
C SER A 39 -3.12 3.95 46.20
N VAL A 40 -2.45 2.94 45.65
CA VAL A 40 -2.51 1.57 46.18
C VAL A 40 -1.09 1.04 46.37
N GLU A 41 -0.85 0.61 47.60
CA GLU A 41 0.38 0.12 48.17
C GLU A 41 0.90 -1.20 47.57
N THR A 42 2.22 -1.28 47.56
CA THR A 42 3.06 -2.44 47.29
C THR A 42 3.04 -3.45 48.41
N THR A 43 2.88 -4.72 48.12
CA THR A 43 3.38 -5.80 48.98
C THR A 43 4.02 -6.89 48.14
N ALA A 44 5.31 -7.12 48.40
CA ALA A 44 6.09 -8.27 47.92
C ALA A 44 5.88 -9.48 48.86
N PRO A 45 6.07 -10.69 48.38
CA PRO A 45 6.60 -11.77 49.19
C PRO A 45 7.86 -12.41 48.62
N GLU A 46 8.81 -12.44 49.36
CA GLU A 46 9.75 -13.36 50.05
C GLU A 46 10.26 -14.58 49.27
N GLU A 47 11.60 -14.65 49.24
CA GLU A 47 12.41 -15.76 48.73
C GLU A 47 12.27 -17.05 49.55
N THR A 48 12.36 -18.20 48.89
CA THR A 48 12.76 -19.46 49.55
C THR A 48 13.78 -20.21 48.69
N LYS A 49 15.00 -20.30 49.24
CA LYS A 49 16.10 -21.15 48.80
C LYS A 49 15.84 -22.61 49.18
N ALA A 50 16.15 -23.55 48.31
CA ALA A 50 16.63 -24.87 48.71
C ALA A 50 17.58 -25.46 47.65
N ALA A 51 18.75 -25.79 48.08
CA ALA A 51 19.80 -26.49 47.37
C ALA A 51 19.60 -28.01 47.46
N THR A 52 20.04 -28.77 46.45
CA THR A 52 20.69 -30.07 46.62
C THR A 52 21.33 -30.56 45.32
N GLU A 53 22.59 -30.88 45.34
CA GLU A 53 23.43 -31.61 44.40
C GLU A 53 23.30 -33.15 44.61
N PRO A 54 24.10 -34.00 43.90
CA PRO A 54 24.22 -34.28 42.47
C PRO A 54 23.95 -35.78 42.18
N ALA A 55 23.72 -36.17 40.93
CA ALA A 55 23.73 -37.58 40.51
C ALA A 55 24.37 -37.79 39.14
N THR A 56 25.51 -38.38 39.14
CA THR A 56 26.10 -39.50 38.36
C THR A 56 25.82 -39.57 36.84
N THR A 57 26.92 -39.42 36.12
CA THR A 57 27.18 -39.73 34.71
C THR A 57 26.94 -41.20 34.34
N ALA A 58 26.25 -41.39 33.22
CA ALA A 58 26.32 -42.61 32.40
C ALA A 58 26.60 -42.22 30.93
N PRO A 59 27.28 -43.12 30.14
CA PRO A 59 27.92 -42.73 28.88
C PRO A 59 26.91 -42.52 27.74
N ALA A 60 27.20 -41.53 26.92
CA ALA A 60 26.46 -41.23 25.72
C ALA A 60 26.68 -42.28 24.64
N GLU A 61 25.61 -42.88 24.19
CA GLU A 61 25.55 -43.59 22.89
C GLU A 61 25.59 -42.54 21.77
N THR A 62 26.59 -42.68 20.90
CA THR A 62 26.73 -41.90 19.67
C THR A 62 25.67 -42.37 18.68
N THR A 63 24.54 -41.69 18.60
CA THR A 63 23.61 -41.81 17.49
C THR A 63 24.20 -41.05 16.30
N ALA A 64 24.33 -41.74 15.19
CA ALA A 64 24.66 -41.16 13.89
C ALA A 64 23.65 -40.06 13.52
N PRO A 65 24.05 -39.00 12.77
CA PRO A 65 23.12 -37.99 12.35
C PRO A 65 22.07 -38.62 11.43
N GLU A 66 20.81 -38.56 11.86
CA GLU A 66 19.68 -38.80 10.96
C GLU A 66 19.78 -37.70 9.86
N THR A 67 20.04 -38.16 8.65
CA THR A 67 19.86 -37.38 7.45
C THR A 67 18.37 -37.04 7.38
N THR A 68 18.01 -35.84 7.79
CA THR A 68 16.68 -35.26 7.51
C THR A 68 16.55 -35.26 5.98
N ALA A 69 15.76 -36.19 5.43
CA ALA A 69 15.37 -36.10 4.03
C ALA A 69 14.63 -34.76 3.87
N GLU A 70 15.14 -33.88 3.02
CA GLU A 70 14.41 -32.72 2.57
C GLU A 70 13.08 -33.22 2.01
N VAL A 71 11.99 -32.87 2.68
CA VAL A 71 10.65 -33.08 2.16
C VAL A 71 10.53 -32.14 1.00
N GLN A 72 10.68 -32.64 -0.23
CA GLN A 72 10.36 -31.83 -1.40
C GLN A 72 8.86 -31.51 -1.34
N GLU A 73 8.55 -30.24 -1.13
CA GLU A 73 7.17 -29.76 -1.20
C GLU A 73 6.63 -30.01 -2.62
N ASN A 74 5.44 -30.59 -2.69
CA ASN A 74 4.77 -30.83 -3.97
C ASN A 74 3.97 -29.59 -4.36
N HIS A 75 4.37 -28.93 -5.44
CA HIS A 75 3.72 -27.74 -5.97
C HIS A 75 2.86 -28.04 -7.22
N ASP A 76 2.36 -29.27 -7.38
CA ASP A 76 1.49 -29.64 -8.51
C ASP A 76 0.25 -28.71 -8.56
N GLY A 77 0.03 -28.02 -9.68
CA GLY A 77 -1.06 -27.07 -9.87
C GLY A 77 -0.83 -25.71 -9.22
N GLN A 78 0.38 -25.44 -8.73
CA GLN A 78 0.78 -24.16 -8.17
C GLN A 78 1.85 -23.48 -9.04
N LYS A 79 1.90 -22.15 -8.94
CA LYS A 79 2.89 -21.29 -9.58
C LYS A 79 3.31 -20.20 -8.60
N LYS A 80 4.54 -19.71 -8.67
CA LYS A 80 4.95 -18.55 -7.88
C LYS A 80 4.20 -17.31 -8.38
N SER A 81 3.50 -16.62 -7.47
CA SER A 81 2.74 -15.40 -7.74
C SER A 81 3.66 -14.29 -8.25
N TYR A 82 3.24 -13.59 -9.30
CA TYR A 82 3.92 -12.38 -9.78
C TYR A 82 3.83 -11.21 -8.79
N LEU A 83 2.84 -11.23 -7.86
CA LEU A 83 2.61 -10.19 -6.88
C LEU A 83 3.36 -10.41 -5.56
N THR A 84 3.52 -11.68 -5.17
CA THR A 84 4.05 -12.02 -3.84
C THR A 84 5.27 -12.94 -3.85
N GLY A 85 5.58 -13.59 -4.97
CA GLY A 85 6.63 -14.63 -5.03
C GLY A 85 6.28 -15.93 -4.31
N LEU A 86 5.13 -16.01 -3.62
CA LEU A 86 4.66 -17.19 -2.92
C LEU A 86 4.00 -18.20 -3.87
N TRP A 87 4.06 -19.48 -3.52
CA TRP A 87 3.33 -20.53 -4.24
C TRP A 87 1.82 -20.35 -4.02
N THR A 88 1.06 -20.31 -5.11
CA THR A 88 -0.40 -20.20 -5.12
C THR A 88 -0.99 -20.92 -6.32
N ASP A 89 -2.31 -21.09 -6.38
CA ASP A 89 -3.00 -21.75 -7.49
C ASP A 89 -2.63 -21.11 -8.83
N GLU A 90 -2.20 -21.90 -9.80
CA GLU A 90 -1.76 -21.46 -11.12
C GLU A 90 -2.85 -20.64 -11.83
N GLU A 91 -4.13 -21.03 -11.69
CA GLU A 91 -5.27 -20.30 -12.26
C GLU A 91 -5.37 -18.87 -11.73
N LYS A 92 -5.04 -18.63 -10.44
CA LYS A 92 -5.04 -17.29 -9.85
C LYS A 92 -3.88 -16.44 -10.35
N VAL A 93 -2.69 -17.07 -10.52
CA VAL A 93 -1.49 -16.38 -11.04
C VAL A 93 -1.65 -15.97 -12.50
N ASP A 94 -2.25 -16.86 -13.30
CA ASP A 94 -2.43 -16.59 -14.74
C ASP A 94 -3.59 -15.62 -15.02
N ARG A 95 -4.47 -15.41 -14.05
CA ARG A 95 -5.54 -14.43 -14.11
C ARG A 95 -5.01 -13.02 -13.88
N ARG A 96 -5.50 -12.05 -14.66
CA ARG A 96 -5.21 -10.62 -14.44
C ARG A 96 -5.71 -10.18 -13.06
N PRO A 97 -4.87 -9.52 -12.26
CA PRO A 97 -5.28 -9.05 -10.95
C PRO A 97 -6.26 -7.86 -11.04
N MET A 98 -6.95 -7.58 -9.93
CA MET A 98 -7.75 -6.37 -9.77
C MET A 98 -6.93 -5.31 -9.03
N ALA A 99 -6.75 -4.15 -9.64
CA ALA A 99 -6.20 -2.97 -8.98
C ALA A 99 -7.35 -2.06 -8.53
N ILE A 100 -7.59 -1.94 -7.22
CA ILE A 100 -8.77 -1.28 -6.66
C ILE A 100 -8.39 -0.04 -5.88
N MET A 101 -8.96 1.12 -6.25
CA MET A 101 -8.75 2.38 -5.53
C MET A 101 -9.49 2.40 -4.19
N LEU A 102 -8.77 2.61 -3.11
CA LEU A 102 -9.31 2.60 -1.75
C LEU A 102 -9.14 3.96 -1.06
N SER A 103 -10.15 4.35 -0.30
CA SER A 103 -10.11 5.56 0.51
C SER A 103 -9.24 5.37 1.75
N ASN A 104 -8.45 6.40 2.10
CA ASN A 104 -7.60 6.37 3.30
C ASN A 104 -7.87 7.53 4.26
N VAL A 105 -9.02 8.17 4.16
CA VAL A 105 -9.42 9.23 5.11
C VAL A 105 -10.12 8.65 6.33
N LYS A 106 -10.11 9.39 7.45
CA LYS A 106 -10.66 8.93 8.75
C LYS A 106 -12.10 8.44 8.67
N GLN A 107 -12.93 9.03 7.79
CA GLN A 107 -14.32 8.63 7.59
C GLN A 107 -14.49 7.31 6.83
N ALA A 108 -13.40 6.79 6.26
CA ALA A 108 -13.40 5.58 5.45
C ALA A 108 -12.67 4.40 6.12
N VAL A 109 -11.99 4.63 7.22
CA VAL A 109 -11.36 3.57 8.00
C VAL A 109 -12.35 3.01 9.05
N PRO A 110 -12.26 1.71 9.38
CA PRO A 110 -11.43 0.70 8.72
C PRO A 110 -11.91 0.42 7.30
N GLN A 111 -10.97 0.08 6.40
CA GLN A 111 -11.29 -0.41 5.07
C GLN A 111 -11.75 -1.87 5.17
N THR A 112 -12.48 -2.34 4.16
CA THR A 112 -12.97 -3.72 4.10
C THR A 112 -12.29 -4.47 2.96
N GLY A 113 -11.80 -5.67 3.21
CA GLY A 113 -11.17 -6.55 2.23
C GLY A 113 -9.74 -6.16 1.84
N ILE A 114 -9.18 -5.09 2.40
CA ILE A 114 -7.85 -4.59 2.06
C ILE A 114 -6.74 -5.56 2.46
N SER A 115 -6.93 -6.35 3.52
CA SER A 115 -5.95 -7.35 3.97
C SER A 115 -5.65 -8.43 2.94
N ARG A 116 -6.53 -8.61 1.92
CA ARG A 116 -6.33 -9.57 0.82
C ARG A 116 -5.47 -9.00 -0.33
N ALA A 117 -5.20 -7.69 -0.35
CA ALA A 117 -4.30 -7.12 -1.34
C ALA A 117 -2.89 -7.71 -1.18
N ALA A 118 -2.30 -8.15 -2.28
CA ALA A 118 -0.93 -8.66 -2.35
C ALA A 118 0.09 -7.51 -2.36
N VAL A 119 -0.24 -6.43 -3.11
CA VAL A 119 0.54 -5.20 -3.17
C VAL A 119 -0.37 -4.02 -2.86
N ILE A 120 0.11 -3.10 -2.03
CA ILE A 120 -0.60 -1.86 -1.72
C ILE A 120 0.29 -0.67 -2.09
N TYR A 121 -0.19 0.17 -3.00
CA TYR A 121 0.41 1.46 -3.30
C TYR A 121 -0.26 2.55 -2.47
N GLU A 122 0.53 3.37 -1.81
CA GLU A 122 0.07 4.54 -1.07
C GLU A 122 0.76 5.79 -1.58
N ALA A 123 -0.02 6.81 -1.92
CA ALA A 123 0.51 8.09 -2.40
C ALA A 123 -0.37 9.25 -1.98
N PRO A 124 0.19 10.46 -1.85
CA PRO A 124 -0.57 11.69 -1.63
C PRO A 124 -1.56 11.97 -2.76
N VAL A 125 -2.68 12.56 -2.39
CA VAL A 125 -3.68 13.16 -3.29
C VAL A 125 -3.96 14.59 -2.84
N GLU A 126 -4.99 15.21 -3.38
CA GLU A 126 -5.36 16.60 -3.02
C GLU A 126 -5.50 16.77 -1.52
N GLY A 127 -5.01 17.90 -1.01
CA GLY A 127 -5.00 18.23 0.42
C GLY A 127 -3.99 17.41 1.22
N MET A 128 -2.99 16.82 0.55
CA MET A 128 -1.91 16.02 1.14
C MET A 128 -2.37 14.81 1.97
N ILE A 129 -3.64 14.41 1.85
CA ILE A 129 -4.09 13.12 2.38
C ILE A 129 -3.59 12.00 1.49
N THR A 130 -3.38 10.80 2.02
CA THR A 130 -3.01 9.66 1.19
C THR A 130 -4.24 8.92 0.64
N ARG A 131 -4.02 8.19 -0.43
CA ARG A 131 -4.96 7.26 -1.04
C ARG A 131 -4.26 5.94 -1.29
N LEU A 132 -5.01 4.84 -1.22
CA LEU A 132 -4.48 3.51 -1.44
C LEU A 132 -4.98 2.94 -2.77
N MET A 133 -4.17 2.08 -3.36
CA MET A 133 -4.57 1.15 -4.40
C MET A 133 -4.09 -0.24 -4.00
N GLY A 134 -5.02 -1.15 -3.76
CA GLY A 134 -4.69 -2.55 -3.55
C GLY A 134 -4.67 -3.30 -4.88
N VAL A 135 -3.68 -4.17 -5.08
CA VAL A 135 -3.60 -5.13 -6.19
C VAL A 135 -3.93 -6.50 -5.64
N PHE A 136 -4.99 -7.11 -6.17
CA PHE A 136 -5.58 -8.34 -5.64
C PHE A 136 -5.48 -9.47 -6.68
N GLU A 137 -4.87 -10.56 -6.29
CA GLU A 137 -4.82 -11.81 -7.06
C GLU A 137 -5.90 -12.78 -6.56
N ASP A 138 -6.03 -12.91 -5.23
CA ASP A 138 -6.97 -13.79 -4.54
C ASP A 138 -8.09 -12.97 -3.88
N TYR A 139 -9.25 -12.82 -4.56
CA TYR A 139 -10.37 -11.99 -4.11
C TYR A 139 -11.75 -12.65 -4.30
N ASP A 140 -11.81 -13.92 -4.72
CA ASP A 140 -13.04 -14.58 -5.21
C ASP A 140 -14.13 -14.72 -4.15
N ASP A 141 -13.78 -14.75 -2.88
CA ASP A 141 -14.70 -14.87 -1.73
C ASP A 141 -15.02 -13.53 -1.06
N LEU A 142 -14.60 -12.39 -1.66
CA LEU A 142 -14.81 -11.08 -1.06
C LEU A 142 -16.16 -10.48 -1.43
N ASP A 143 -17.11 -10.47 -0.50
CA ASP A 143 -18.42 -9.84 -0.69
C ASP A 143 -18.38 -8.30 -0.61
N LYS A 144 -17.32 -7.74 0.01
CA LYS A 144 -17.20 -6.30 0.25
C LYS A 144 -15.74 -5.86 0.19
N ILE A 145 -15.42 -4.99 -0.76
CA ILE A 145 -14.10 -4.38 -0.93
C ILE A 145 -14.26 -2.87 -1.00
N GLY A 146 -13.56 -2.12 -0.15
CA GLY A 146 -13.63 -0.66 -0.20
C GLY A 146 -13.41 0.06 1.14
N SER A 147 -13.81 1.32 1.20
CA SER A 147 -14.63 2.07 0.22
C SER A 147 -13.80 2.48 -0.99
N VAL A 148 -14.38 2.29 -2.18
CA VAL A 148 -13.71 2.56 -3.44
C VAL A 148 -13.75 4.06 -3.76
N ARG A 149 -12.67 4.57 -4.36
CA ARG A 149 -12.45 6.01 -4.59
C ARG A 149 -11.97 6.32 -6.01
N SER A 150 -11.85 7.62 -6.25
CA SER A 150 -11.54 8.16 -7.58
C SER A 150 -10.08 7.91 -7.97
N ALA A 151 -9.88 7.58 -9.24
CA ALA A 151 -8.58 7.44 -9.88
C ALA A 151 -7.78 8.75 -9.90
N ARG A 152 -6.46 8.61 -9.89
CA ARG A 152 -5.46 9.64 -10.22
C ARG A 152 -4.50 9.07 -11.25
N THR A 153 -3.83 9.92 -12.01
CA THR A 153 -3.00 9.52 -13.14
C THR A 153 -1.92 8.49 -12.77
N TYR A 154 -1.19 8.71 -11.69
CA TYR A 154 -0.12 7.81 -11.25
C TYR A 154 -0.64 6.44 -10.81
N PHE A 155 -1.84 6.33 -10.23
CA PHE A 155 -2.45 5.03 -9.92
C PHE A 155 -2.90 4.27 -11.18
N VAL A 156 -3.28 4.98 -12.25
CA VAL A 156 -3.54 4.34 -13.55
C VAL A 156 -2.28 3.66 -14.06
N PHE A 157 -1.12 4.35 -14.01
CA PHE A 157 0.15 3.78 -14.44
C PHE A 157 0.54 2.56 -13.59
N TRP A 158 0.48 2.67 -12.26
CA TRP A 158 0.79 1.52 -11.40
C TRP A 158 -0.12 0.32 -11.63
N SER A 159 -1.42 0.53 -11.90
CA SER A 159 -2.31 -0.59 -12.19
C SER A 159 -1.88 -1.37 -13.43
N GLN A 160 -1.38 -0.66 -14.45
CA GLN A 160 -0.99 -1.27 -15.71
C GLN A 160 0.40 -1.95 -15.66
N GLN A 161 1.25 -1.59 -14.71
CA GLN A 161 2.50 -2.31 -14.44
C GLN A 161 2.25 -3.80 -14.05
N TRP A 162 1.05 -4.10 -13.57
CA TRP A 162 0.59 -5.44 -13.22
C TRP A 162 -0.34 -6.07 -14.26
N ASP A 163 -0.54 -5.45 -15.40
CA ASP A 163 -1.57 -5.85 -16.39
C ASP A 163 -2.97 -5.98 -15.73
N ALA A 164 -3.27 -5.19 -14.70
CA ALA A 164 -4.47 -5.31 -13.89
C ALA A 164 -5.70 -4.72 -14.60
N VAL A 165 -6.89 -5.25 -14.27
CA VAL A 165 -8.14 -4.54 -14.50
C VAL A 165 -8.33 -3.50 -13.40
N TYR A 166 -8.49 -2.22 -13.78
CA TYR A 166 -8.50 -1.11 -12.83
C TYR A 166 -9.89 -0.73 -12.35
N ALA A 167 -10.18 -0.89 -11.07
CA ALA A 167 -11.48 -0.61 -10.45
C ALA A 167 -11.45 0.69 -9.62
N HIS A 168 -12.31 1.65 -9.96
CA HIS A 168 -12.35 2.96 -9.32
C HIS A 168 -13.73 3.61 -9.35
N PHE A 169 -14.02 4.54 -8.45
CA PHE A 169 -15.29 5.26 -8.41
C PHE A 169 -15.09 6.74 -8.68
N GLY A 170 -15.19 7.14 -9.95
CA GLY A 170 -14.85 8.47 -10.45
C GLY A 170 -13.34 8.65 -10.68
N GLN A 171 -12.96 9.82 -11.14
CA GLN A 171 -11.55 10.17 -11.47
C GLN A 171 -11.34 11.68 -11.43
N CYS A 172 -10.07 12.13 -11.48
CA CYS A 172 -9.74 13.50 -11.87
C CYS A 172 -9.77 13.63 -13.41
N ASP A 173 -9.99 14.84 -13.92
CA ASP A 173 -10.10 15.07 -15.36
C ASP A 173 -8.83 14.69 -16.13
N TYR A 174 -7.67 14.85 -15.52
CA TYR A 174 -6.37 14.52 -16.12
C TYR A 174 -6.15 13.01 -16.31
N ALA A 175 -6.87 12.17 -15.58
CA ALA A 175 -6.79 10.72 -15.73
C ALA A 175 -7.61 10.19 -16.93
N ASN A 176 -8.55 10.97 -17.48
CA ASN A 176 -9.46 10.48 -18.52
C ASN A 176 -8.71 9.94 -19.74
N ILE A 177 -7.70 10.67 -20.22
CA ILE A 177 -6.94 10.29 -21.43
C ILE A 177 -6.21 8.95 -21.29
N TYR A 178 -5.85 8.56 -20.09
CA TYR A 178 -5.20 7.28 -19.78
C TYR A 178 -6.24 6.18 -19.52
N LEU A 179 -7.31 6.51 -18.80
CA LEU A 179 -8.41 5.57 -18.53
C LEU A 179 -9.13 5.09 -19.81
N ASP A 180 -9.15 5.92 -20.85
CA ASP A 180 -9.75 5.53 -22.15
C ASP A 180 -8.86 4.53 -22.93
N GLN A 181 -7.64 4.26 -22.46
CA GLN A 181 -6.66 3.35 -23.10
C GLN A 181 -6.51 2.02 -22.37
N ILE A 182 -7.14 1.83 -21.21
CA ILE A 182 -6.98 0.66 -20.36
C ILE A 182 -8.31 0.03 -19.99
N ASP A 183 -8.27 -1.23 -19.60
CA ASP A 183 -9.42 -1.94 -19.03
C ASP A 183 -9.73 -1.40 -17.65
N ASN A 184 -10.85 -0.68 -17.50
CA ASN A 184 -11.24 -0.10 -16.22
C ASN A 184 -12.73 -0.18 -15.92
N LEU A 185 -13.06 -0.36 -14.65
CA LEU A 185 -14.41 -0.43 -14.12
C LEU A 185 -14.72 0.88 -13.35
N ASN A 186 -15.34 1.84 -14.05
CA ASN A 186 -15.61 3.17 -13.50
C ASN A 186 -17.00 3.27 -12.88
N GLY A 187 -17.09 3.45 -11.55
CA GLY A 187 -18.34 3.51 -10.80
C GLY A 187 -19.28 4.68 -11.14
N VAL A 188 -18.80 5.72 -11.84
CA VAL A 188 -19.63 6.86 -12.30
C VAL A 188 -20.07 6.73 -13.75
N LYS A 189 -19.64 5.69 -14.46
CA LYS A 189 -20.08 5.38 -15.83
C LYS A 189 -21.14 4.26 -15.81
N GLY A 190 -21.66 3.88 -16.97
CA GLY A 190 -22.76 2.91 -17.13
C GLY A 190 -22.55 1.53 -16.51
N ILE A 191 -21.29 1.14 -16.26
CA ILE A 191 -20.93 -0.11 -15.57
C ILE A 191 -21.13 -0.05 -14.05
N GLY A 192 -21.22 1.15 -13.47
CA GLY A 192 -21.14 1.37 -12.02
C GLY A 192 -22.17 0.59 -11.21
N THR A 193 -23.40 0.43 -11.69
CA THR A 193 -24.47 -0.34 -11.00
C THR A 193 -24.30 -1.86 -11.11
N THR A 194 -23.44 -2.34 -12.01
CA THR A 194 -23.09 -3.76 -12.11
C THR A 194 -22.01 -4.11 -11.08
N VAL A 195 -20.99 -3.24 -10.98
CA VAL A 195 -19.77 -3.51 -10.20
C VAL A 195 -19.90 -3.07 -8.75
N TYR A 196 -20.58 -1.93 -8.51
CA TYR A 196 -20.54 -1.25 -7.21
C TYR A 196 -21.93 -1.12 -6.59
N TYR A 197 -21.93 -1.14 -5.27
CA TYR A 197 -23.10 -0.82 -4.45
C TYR A 197 -22.73 0.20 -3.36
N ARG A 198 -23.76 0.82 -2.75
CA ARG A 198 -23.57 1.74 -1.64
C ARG A 198 -24.22 1.20 -0.38
N THR A 199 -23.52 1.36 0.73
CA THR A 199 -24.02 0.97 2.05
C THR A 199 -24.62 2.19 2.77
N ALA A 200 -25.46 1.92 3.79
CA ALA A 200 -26.12 2.97 4.57
C ALA A 200 -25.37 3.31 5.87
N ASP A 201 -24.40 2.49 6.28
CA ASP A 201 -23.59 2.64 7.49
C ASP A 201 -22.62 3.84 7.41
N ARG A 202 -22.27 4.25 6.20
CA ARG A 202 -21.40 5.42 5.94
C ARG A 202 -22.08 6.40 5.00
N LYS A 203 -21.62 7.66 5.05
CA LYS A 203 -22.11 8.71 4.15
C LYS A 203 -21.28 8.74 2.85
N ALA A 204 -21.95 9.06 1.73
CA ALA A 204 -21.24 9.39 0.50
C ALA A 204 -20.23 10.52 0.73
N PRO A 205 -19.04 10.46 0.13
CA PRO A 205 -18.59 9.52 -0.90
C PRO A 205 -17.87 8.28 -0.33
N HIS A 206 -17.90 8.00 0.98
CA HIS A 206 -17.12 6.96 1.66
C HIS A 206 -17.88 5.63 1.84
N ASN A 207 -18.90 5.37 1.04
CA ASN A 207 -19.81 4.24 1.15
C ASN A 207 -20.02 3.45 -0.15
N ALA A 208 -19.12 3.59 -1.11
CA ALA A 208 -19.14 2.80 -2.34
C ALA A 208 -18.22 1.58 -2.19
N TYR A 209 -18.72 0.39 -2.46
CA TYR A 209 -18.00 -0.87 -2.34
C TYR A 209 -18.17 -1.70 -3.62
N ALA A 210 -17.16 -2.54 -3.90
CA ALA A 210 -17.24 -3.61 -4.87
C ALA A 210 -17.38 -4.96 -4.15
N SER A 211 -17.72 -6.00 -4.90
CA SER A 211 -17.64 -7.40 -4.49
C SER A 211 -16.95 -8.21 -5.59
N ALA A 212 -16.45 -9.41 -5.26
CA ALA A 212 -15.90 -10.33 -6.24
C ALA A 212 -16.89 -10.60 -7.39
N GLU A 213 -18.17 -10.89 -7.05
CA GLU A 213 -19.24 -11.08 -8.04
C GLU A 213 -19.43 -9.84 -8.94
N GLY A 214 -19.48 -8.65 -8.34
CA GLY A 214 -19.64 -7.39 -9.08
C GLY A 214 -18.46 -7.10 -10.01
N LEU A 215 -17.23 -7.36 -9.57
CA LEU A 215 -16.01 -7.20 -10.39
C LEU A 215 -16.03 -8.18 -11.57
N ALA A 216 -16.33 -9.47 -11.33
CA ALA A 216 -16.41 -10.48 -12.36
C ALA A 216 -17.51 -10.15 -13.40
N ALA A 217 -18.70 -9.76 -12.93
CA ALA A 217 -19.79 -9.31 -13.81
C ALA A 217 -19.44 -8.06 -14.63
N GLY A 218 -18.63 -7.17 -14.05
CA GLY A 218 -18.10 -5.99 -14.73
C GLY A 218 -17.14 -6.34 -15.86
N VAL A 219 -16.20 -7.24 -15.59
CA VAL A 219 -15.21 -7.75 -16.57
C VAL A 219 -15.93 -8.43 -17.73
N GLU A 220 -16.89 -9.33 -17.43
CA GLU A 220 -17.68 -10.03 -18.43
C GLU A 220 -18.48 -9.06 -19.31
N LYS A 221 -19.20 -8.11 -18.69
CA LYS A 221 -20.02 -7.13 -19.39
C LYS A 221 -19.25 -6.18 -20.28
N MET A 222 -18.00 -5.88 -19.92
CA MET A 222 -17.09 -5.04 -20.70
C MET A 222 -16.29 -5.84 -21.72
N GLU A 223 -16.44 -7.17 -21.72
CA GLU A 223 -15.71 -8.09 -22.60
C GLU A 223 -14.18 -7.96 -22.43
N TYR A 224 -13.73 -7.68 -21.20
CA TYR A 224 -12.30 -7.54 -20.91
C TYR A 224 -11.62 -8.91 -20.83
N ARG A 225 -10.35 -8.94 -21.20
CA ARG A 225 -9.49 -10.10 -21.06
C ARG A 225 -9.35 -10.48 -19.58
N THR A 226 -9.48 -11.77 -19.25
CA THR A 226 -9.44 -12.29 -17.88
C THR A 226 -8.06 -12.79 -17.46
N HIS A 227 -7.22 -13.18 -18.41
CA HIS A 227 -5.88 -13.73 -18.17
C HIS A 227 -4.81 -12.82 -18.74
N HIS A 228 -3.59 -12.97 -18.24
CA HIS A 228 -2.43 -12.30 -18.80
C HIS A 228 -2.18 -12.71 -20.27
N GLU A 229 -1.46 -11.89 -21.02
CA GLU A 229 -0.98 -12.28 -22.34
C GLU A 229 0.07 -13.38 -22.22
N GLU A 230 0.25 -14.20 -23.29
CA GLU A 230 1.18 -15.34 -23.27
C GLU A 230 2.64 -14.95 -22.98
N ASP A 231 3.04 -13.71 -23.29
CA ASP A 231 4.38 -13.18 -23.04
C ASP A 231 4.55 -12.48 -21.68
N TYR A 232 3.49 -12.39 -20.89
CA TYR A 232 3.57 -11.87 -19.53
C TYR A 232 4.30 -12.89 -18.63
N ASN A 233 5.54 -12.58 -18.26
CA ASN A 233 6.43 -13.53 -17.62
C ASN A 233 6.98 -13.07 -16.28
N ARG A 234 6.68 -11.83 -15.86
CA ARG A 234 7.08 -11.29 -14.57
C ARG A 234 6.22 -10.09 -14.16
N GLY A 235 6.11 -9.90 -12.84
CA GLY A 235 5.53 -8.68 -12.25
C GLY A 235 6.56 -7.55 -12.12
N VAL A 236 6.29 -6.63 -11.20
CA VAL A 236 7.14 -5.46 -10.88
C VAL A 236 8.38 -5.87 -10.07
N PHE A 237 8.27 -6.91 -9.23
CA PHE A 237 9.32 -7.31 -8.29
C PHE A 237 10.04 -8.58 -8.72
N LEU A 238 11.33 -8.68 -8.36
CA LEU A 238 12.06 -9.94 -8.31
C LEU A 238 12.03 -10.46 -6.87
N PHE A 239 11.71 -11.74 -6.73
CA PHE A 239 11.61 -12.38 -5.41
C PHE A 239 12.76 -13.35 -5.17
N ALA A 240 13.22 -13.43 -3.91
CA ALA A 240 14.05 -14.51 -3.42
C ALA A 240 13.31 -15.86 -3.54
N ASP A 241 14.02 -16.96 -3.36
CA ASP A 241 13.41 -18.28 -3.46
C ASP A 241 12.48 -18.59 -2.29
N GLU A 242 12.85 -18.19 -1.07
CA GLU A 242 12.11 -18.49 0.15
C GLU A 242 11.77 -17.21 0.95
N PRO A 243 10.62 -17.19 1.67
CA PRO A 243 10.29 -16.11 2.59
C PRO A 243 11.36 -15.94 3.68
N GLY A 244 11.75 -14.69 3.96
CA GLY A 244 12.73 -14.36 5.00
C GLY A 244 14.19 -14.63 4.62
N GLU A 245 14.47 -15.00 3.39
CA GLU A 245 15.83 -15.24 2.90
C GLU A 245 16.66 -13.94 2.91
N ILE A 246 16.03 -12.80 2.57
CA ILE A 246 16.67 -11.49 2.56
C ILE A 246 16.58 -10.90 3.97
N THR A 247 17.69 -10.90 4.72
CA THR A 247 17.76 -10.44 6.12
C THR A 247 18.40 -9.07 6.30
N LEU A 248 18.99 -8.51 5.26
CA LEU A 248 19.68 -7.20 5.25
C LEU A 248 20.66 -7.03 6.42
N PRO A 249 21.70 -7.88 6.55
CA PRO A 249 22.55 -7.91 7.76
C PRO A 249 23.24 -6.57 8.05
N ASP A 250 23.63 -5.83 7.02
CA ASP A 250 24.29 -4.52 7.12
C ASP A 250 23.27 -3.35 7.05
N GLY A 251 21.96 -3.65 7.02
CA GLY A 251 20.89 -2.67 6.99
C GLY A 251 20.79 -1.89 8.30
N ILE A 252 20.31 -0.65 8.19
CA ILE A 252 20.00 0.18 9.37
C ILE A 252 18.80 -0.41 10.12
N PRO A 253 18.72 -0.29 11.45
CA PRO A 253 17.54 -0.71 12.20
C PRO A 253 16.29 -0.03 11.70
N ALA A 254 15.20 -0.78 11.56
CA ALA A 254 13.91 -0.30 11.05
C ALA A 254 12.76 -1.07 11.71
N SER A 255 12.79 -1.26 13.03
CA SER A 255 11.66 -1.81 13.77
C SER A 255 10.46 -0.86 13.83
N TYR A 256 10.70 0.43 13.64
CA TYR A 256 9.71 1.48 13.44
C TYR A 256 9.99 2.18 12.11
N VAL A 257 8.95 2.37 11.30
CA VAL A 257 9.03 3.00 9.97
C VAL A 257 7.92 4.05 9.83
N ASP A 258 8.27 5.33 9.86
CA ASP A 258 7.43 6.42 9.34
C ASP A 258 7.90 6.74 7.92
N PRO A 259 7.07 6.53 6.90
CA PRO A 259 7.47 6.79 5.51
C PRO A 259 7.72 8.28 5.19
N GLY A 260 7.27 9.20 6.06
CA GLY A 260 7.39 10.63 5.84
C GLY A 260 6.18 11.26 5.12
N PHE A 261 5.00 10.65 5.17
CA PHE A 261 3.76 11.27 4.67
C PHE A 261 3.38 12.43 5.57
N ARG A 262 3.86 13.62 5.25
CA ARG A 262 3.58 14.82 5.99
C ARG A 262 2.08 15.13 6.00
N ASP A 263 1.55 15.54 7.14
CA ASP A 263 0.13 15.87 7.37
C ASP A 263 -0.86 14.70 7.17
N ALA A 264 -0.37 13.51 6.94
CA ALA A 264 -1.18 12.34 6.64
C ALA A 264 -1.37 11.42 7.86
N HIS A 265 -1.76 11.99 9.02
CA HIS A 265 -2.51 11.23 9.99
C HIS A 265 -1.75 10.12 10.75
N ASP A 266 -0.53 10.38 11.21
CA ASP A 266 0.26 9.45 12.03
C ASP A 266 0.37 8.07 11.36
N ILE A 267 0.87 8.05 10.14
CA ILE A 267 1.08 6.83 9.36
C ILE A 267 2.44 6.23 9.69
N TYR A 268 2.45 5.02 10.25
CA TYR A 268 3.69 4.30 10.50
C TYR A 268 3.48 2.79 10.51
N PHE A 269 4.59 2.05 10.55
CA PHE A 269 4.63 0.61 10.69
C PHE A 269 5.54 0.24 11.87
N GLU A 270 5.19 -0.84 12.56
CA GLU A 270 6.02 -1.47 13.58
C GLU A 270 6.33 -2.91 13.18
N TYR A 271 7.58 -3.32 13.27
CA TYR A 271 8.00 -4.68 13.02
C TYR A 271 7.65 -5.57 14.21
N ASP A 272 6.94 -6.64 13.94
CA ASP A 272 6.59 -7.68 14.91
C ASP A 272 7.55 -8.87 14.69
N GLU A 273 8.42 -9.11 15.66
CA GLU A 273 9.42 -10.19 15.62
C GLU A 273 8.78 -11.59 15.62
N ASP A 274 7.60 -11.76 16.25
CA ASP A 274 6.92 -13.04 16.34
C ASP A 274 6.34 -13.47 14.98
N THR A 275 5.74 -12.53 14.25
CA THR A 275 5.17 -12.78 12.92
C THR A 275 6.12 -12.44 11.77
N GLN A 276 7.23 -11.77 12.06
CA GLN A 276 8.20 -11.26 11.10
C GLN A 276 7.57 -10.32 10.05
N LYS A 277 6.55 -9.54 10.46
CA LYS A 277 5.80 -8.62 9.60
C LYS A 277 5.79 -7.21 10.14
N TYR A 278 5.58 -6.26 9.23
CA TYR A 278 5.33 -4.87 9.57
C TYR A 278 3.84 -4.64 9.76
N LEU A 279 3.45 -4.30 10.99
CA LEU A 279 2.09 -3.99 11.40
C LEU A 279 1.78 -2.51 11.13
N ARG A 280 0.68 -2.26 10.42
CA ARG A 280 0.29 -0.90 10.00
C ARG A 280 -0.49 -0.15 11.07
N TYR A 281 -0.15 1.13 11.25
CA TYR A 281 -0.85 2.09 12.11
C TYR A 281 -1.24 3.34 11.34
N GLN A 282 -2.38 3.94 11.72
CA GLN A 282 -2.86 5.20 11.19
C GLN A 282 -3.82 5.87 12.16
N TYR A 283 -3.83 7.20 12.23
CA TYR A 283 -4.67 7.96 13.17
C TYR A 283 -4.45 7.58 14.64
N GLY A 284 -3.21 7.22 15.02
CA GLY A 284 -2.87 6.78 16.37
C GLY A 284 -3.43 5.42 16.77
N ASN A 285 -3.92 4.63 15.83
CA ASN A 285 -4.50 3.31 16.07
C ASN A 285 -3.96 2.26 15.09
N LYS A 286 -4.11 1.00 15.47
CA LYS A 286 -3.94 -0.13 14.55
C LYS A 286 -4.88 0.05 13.35
N GLN A 287 -4.34 -0.03 12.15
CA GLN A 287 -5.18 -0.08 10.96
C GLN A 287 -5.64 -1.51 10.74
N ILE A 288 -6.94 -1.73 10.83
CA ILE A 288 -7.53 -3.07 10.73
C ILE A 288 -8.35 -3.21 9.44
N ASP A 289 -8.54 -4.43 8.99
CA ASP A 289 -9.55 -4.77 7.99
C ASP A 289 -10.89 -4.97 8.68
N ASP A 290 -11.94 -4.25 8.24
CA ASP A 290 -13.29 -4.31 8.81
C ASP A 290 -13.94 -5.71 8.68
N MET A 291 -13.52 -6.50 7.70
CA MET A 291 -14.08 -7.83 7.44
C MET A 291 -13.49 -8.89 8.38
N THR A 292 -12.17 -8.85 8.61
CA THR A 292 -11.47 -9.86 9.42
C THR A 292 -11.26 -9.42 10.87
N GLY A 293 -11.24 -8.10 11.13
CA GLY A 293 -10.84 -7.51 12.41
C GLY A 293 -9.33 -7.58 12.67
N GLU A 294 -8.54 -8.13 11.75
CA GLU A 294 -7.10 -8.26 11.87
C GLU A 294 -6.38 -6.97 11.48
N GLN A 295 -5.26 -6.71 12.15
CA GLN A 295 -4.40 -5.59 11.79
C GLN A 295 -3.71 -5.85 10.45
N LEU A 296 -3.63 -4.82 9.61
CA LEU A 296 -2.92 -4.91 8.33
C LEU A 296 -1.44 -5.15 8.59
N ALA A 297 -0.88 -6.12 7.87
CA ALA A 297 0.50 -6.54 8.00
C ALA A 297 1.09 -6.85 6.63
N VAL A 298 2.37 -6.52 6.44
CA VAL A 298 3.13 -6.77 5.21
C VAL A 298 4.53 -7.29 5.53
N ASP A 299 5.12 -7.99 4.58
CA ASP A 299 6.47 -8.57 4.68
C ASP A 299 7.53 -7.55 4.25
N ASN A 300 7.17 -6.69 3.29
CA ASN A 300 8.06 -5.71 2.67
C ASN A 300 7.44 -4.32 2.67
N ILE A 301 8.29 -3.30 2.88
CA ILE A 301 7.95 -1.91 2.63
C ILE A 301 8.97 -1.35 1.64
N ILE A 302 8.49 -0.65 0.62
CA ILE A 302 9.31 0.16 -0.28
C ILE A 302 8.92 1.61 -0.09
N ILE A 303 9.86 2.46 0.28
CA ILE A 303 9.67 3.92 0.25
C ILE A 303 10.30 4.41 -1.05
N GLN A 304 9.53 5.14 -1.85
CA GLN A 304 9.94 5.69 -3.13
C GLN A 304 9.75 7.20 -3.11
N TYR A 305 10.83 7.97 -3.21
CA TYR A 305 10.77 9.43 -3.28
C TYR A 305 10.56 9.88 -4.71
N ASN A 306 9.57 10.74 -4.94
CA ASN A 306 9.19 11.21 -6.27
C ASN A 306 9.08 12.73 -6.34
N ASP A 307 9.56 13.29 -7.43
CA ASP A 307 9.22 14.66 -7.83
C ASP A 307 7.73 14.77 -8.17
N TRP A 308 7.19 15.93 -7.91
CA TRP A 308 5.80 16.22 -8.19
C TRP A 308 5.57 17.68 -8.58
N GLU A 309 4.43 17.94 -9.19
CA GLU A 309 3.91 19.29 -9.44
C GLU A 309 2.38 19.29 -9.41
N SER A 310 1.78 20.47 -9.31
CA SER A 310 0.32 20.62 -9.45
C SER A 310 -0.06 20.77 -10.91
N TYR A 311 -1.10 20.09 -11.36
CA TYR A 311 -1.66 20.31 -12.68
C TYR A 311 -2.19 21.74 -12.81
N TYR A 312 -1.50 22.59 -13.60
CA TYR A 312 -1.93 23.95 -14.00
C TYR A 312 -2.53 24.80 -12.87
N GLY A 313 -1.96 24.73 -11.66
CA GLY A 313 -2.43 25.50 -10.51
C GLY A 313 -3.72 24.95 -9.86
N THR A 314 -4.09 23.72 -10.16
CA THR A 314 -5.14 22.98 -9.44
C THR A 314 -4.55 22.33 -8.19
N GLN A 315 -5.40 21.65 -7.40
CA GLN A 315 -4.95 20.82 -6.27
C GLN A 315 -4.56 19.39 -6.69
N TYR A 316 -4.77 19.01 -7.96
CA TYR A 316 -4.42 17.69 -8.45
C TYR A 316 -2.92 17.56 -8.64
N LEU A 317 -2.37 16.45 -8.16
CA LEU A 317 -0.95 16.17 -8.24
C LEU A 317 -0.60 15.43 -9.52
N PHE A 318 0.49 15.83 -10.13
CA PHE A 318 1.26 15.03 -11.09
C PHE A 318 2.49 14.52 -10.35
N ILE A 319 2.52 13.23 -10.02
CA ILE A 319 3.70 12.56 -9.47
C ILE A 319 4.46 11.97 -10.66
N ASN A 320 5.72 12.37 -10.80
CA ASN A 320 6.53 11.94 -11.94
C ASN A 320 7.02 10.49 -11.73
N LEU A 321 6.47 9.57 -12.52
CA LEU A 321 6.85 8.15 -12.50
C LEU A 321 7.80 7.77 -13.64
N TRP A 322 8.14 8.70 -14.54
CA TRP A 322 8.99 8.45 -15.72
C TRP A 322 10.41 8.96 -15.55
N THR A 323 10.85 9.01 -14.33
CA THR A 323 12.18 9.47 -13.92
C THR A 323 12.88 8.38 -13.10
N GLU A 324 13.93 8.74 -12.44
CA GLU A 324 14.66 7.92 -11.46
C GLU A 324 14.75 8.67 -10.14
N GLY A 325 14.93 7.93 -9.05
CA GLY A 325 15.03 8.50 -7.72
C GLY A 325 15.60 7.53 -6.72
N GLU A 326 15.59 7.96 -5.45
CA GLU A 326 16.09 7.21 -4.30
C GLU A 326 14.91 6.70 -3.46
N GLY A 327 15.22 5.79 -2.53
CA GLY A 327 14.25 5.25 -1.59
C GLY A 327 14.87 4.30 -0.59
N TYR A 328 14.01 3.52 0.04
CA TYR A 328 14.42 2.45 0.96
C TYR A 328 13.65 1.16 0.65
N TYR A 329 14.33 0.04 0.72
CA TYR A 329 13.75 -1.29 0.87
C TYR A 329 13.87 -1.72 2.32
N ILE A 330 12.76 -2.20 2.89
CA ILE A 330 12.61 -2.48 4.31
C ILE A 330 11.97 -3.85 4.47
N THR A 331 12.64 -4.75 5.19
CA THR A 331 12.18 -6.10 5.52
C THR A 331 12.93 -6.61 6.75
N GLN A 332 12.39 -7.60 7.47
CA GLN A 332 13.05 -8.26 8.60
C GLN A 332 13.64 -7.30 9.66
N GLY A 333 12.91 -6.21 9.97
CA GLY A 333 13.34 -5.22 10.96
C GLY A 333 14.50 -4.33 10.53
N LYS A 334 14.88 -4.35 9.25
CA LYS A 334 16.02 -3.65 8.66
C LYS A 334 15.64 -2.88 7.42
N ALA A 335 16.42 -1.84 7.08
CA ALA A 335 16.28 -1.05 5.88
C ALA A 335 17.61 -0.86 5.17
N VAL A 336 17.59 -0.83 3.85
CA VAL A 336 18.73 -0.45 3.00
C VAL A 336 18.30 0.63 2.01
N PRO A 337 19.19 1.58 1.68
CA PRO A 337 18.94 2.53 0.61
C PRO A 337 18.87 1.81 -0.73
N ILE A 338 17.95 2.25 -1.58
CA ILE A 338 17.78 1.76 -2.94
C ILE A 338 17.67 2.94 -3.91
N THR A 339 17.81 2.64 -5.20
CA THR A 339 17.38 3.54 -6.25
C THR A 339 16.26 2.91 -7.06
N TRP A 340 15.49 3.73 -7.76
CA TRP A 340 14.45 3.23 -8.65
C TRP A 340 14.47 3.99 -9.97
N LYS A 341 13.96 3.33 -10.99
CA LYS A 341 13.79 3.91 -12.33
C LYS A 341 12.42 3.56 -12.85
N GLY A 342 11.67 4.57 -13.20
CA GLY A 342 10.36 4.42 -13.82
C GLY A 342 10.44 3.92 -15.24
N GLY A 343 9.52 3.07 -15.61
CA GLY A 343 9.33 2.66 -16.99
C GLY A 343 8.62 3.73 -17.81
N VAL A 344 8.70 3.61 -19.13
CA VAL A 344 7.95 4.49 -20.05
C VAL A 344 6.50 4.00 -20.12
N GLU A 345 5.54 4.91 -20.06
CA GLU A 345 4.11 4.62 -20.10
C GLU A 345 3.69 3.64 -18.99
N TYR A 346 3.39 2.40 -19.34
CA TYR A 346 2.91 1.36 -18.43
C TYR A 346 3.97 0.33 -18.07
N ALA A 347 5.22 0.52 -18.52
CA ALA A 347 6.30 -0.40 -18.17
C ALA A 347 6.59 -0.38 -16.66
N PRO A 348 6.98 -1.51 -16.07
CA PRO A 348 7.24 -1.61 -14.63
C PRO A 348 8.32 -0.62 -14.15
N THR A 349 8.14 -0.12 -12.94
CA THR A 349 9.22 0.52 -12.17
C THR A 349 10.23 -0.56 -11.79
N THR A 350 11.51 -0.30 -12.01
CA THR A 350 12.59 -1.19 -11.60
C THR A 350 13.31 -0.60 -10.40
N TYR A 351 13.56 -1.41 -9.40
CA TYR A 351 14.29 -1.04 -8.18
C TYR A 351 15.69 -1.65 -8.22
N TYR A 352 16.69 -0.95 -7.67
CA TYR A 352 18.09 -1.35 -7.68
C TYR A 352 18.68 -1.25 -6.27
N ASP A 353 19.57 -2.20 -5.95
CA ASP A 353 20.38 -2.17 -4.74
C ASP A 353 21.54 -1.13 -4.85
N ALA A 354 22.37 -1.05 -3.80
CA ALA A 354 23.50 -0.12 -3.74
C ALA A 354 24.61 -0.44 -4.78
N ASP A 355 24.67 -1.66 -5.28
CA ASP A 355 25.62 -2.10 -6.29
C ASP A 355 25.09 -1.89 -7.72
N GLY A 356 23.85 -1.46 -7.86
CA GLY A 356 23.17 -1.23 -9.15
C GLY A 356 22.59 -2.49 -9.78
N ASN A 357 22.47 -3.59 -9.03
CA ASN A 357 21.75 -4.78 -9.48
C ASN A 357 20.25 -4.58 -9.25
N GLU A 358 19.42 -5.25 -10.06
CA GLU A 358 17.97 -5.26 -9.81
C GLU A 358 17.68 -5.85 -8.43
N LEU A 359 16.87 -5.13 -7.64
CA LEU A 359 16.58 -5.47 -6.26
C LEU A 359 15.77 -6.76 -6.17
N VAL A 360 16.28 -7.72 -5.38
CA VAL A 360 15.54 -8.92 -5.00
C VAL A 360 14.91 -8.70 -3.62
N ILE A 361 13.61 -8.94 -3.50
CA ILE A 361 12.86 -8.77 -2.24
C ILE A 361 12.39 -10.12 -1.68
N ASN A 362 12.01 -10.15 -0.41
CA ASN A 362 11.42 -11.34 0.20
C ASN A 362 10.04 -11.67 -0.42
N PRO A 363 9.72 -12.95 -0.68
CA PRO A 363 8.35 -13.35 -0.94
C PRO A 363 7.41 -12.91 0.19
N GLY A 364 6.23 -12.40 -0.20
CA GLY A 364 5.21 -11.90 0.70
C GLY A 364 4.53 -10.63 0.21
N LYS A 365 3.69 -10.03 1.04
CA LYS A 365 2.98 -8.79 0.73
C LYS A 365 3.90 -7.59 0.77
N THR A 366 3.69 -6.65 -0.15
CA THR A 366 4.50 -5.44 -0.25
C THR A 366 3.65 -4.17 -0.15
N TRP A 367 4.09 -3.22 0.67
CA TRP A 367 3.53 -1.87 0.73
C TRP A 367 4.49 -0.87 0.10
N VAL A 368 4.06 -0.21 -0.98
CA VAL A 368 4.85 0.82 -1.67
C VAL A 368 4.36 2.19 -1.22
N CYS A 369 5.20 2.90 -0.49
CA CYS A 369 4.96 4.27 -0.03
C CYS A 369 5.61 5.25 -1.00
N THR A 370 4.83 5.92 -1.84
CA THR A 370 5.32 6.98 -2.71
C THR A 370 5.26 8.31 -1.97
N VAL A 371 6.41 8.80 -1.57
CA VAL A 371 6.59 10.02 -0.78
C VAL A 371 7.10 11.13 -1.69
N LEU A 372 6.60 12.36 -1.50
CA LEU A 372 7.08 13.50 -2.27
C LEU A 372 8.53 13.82 -1.86
N GLU A 373 9.41 14.08 -2.81
CA GLU A 373 10.85 14.31 -2.57
C GLU A 373 11.11 15.37 -1.50
N GLU A 374 10.32 16.43 -1.45
CA GLU A 374 10.40 17.49 -0.44
C GLU A 374 10.13 17.01 1.00
N ASN A 375 9.51 15.84 1.17
CA ASN A 375 9.20 15.23 2.47
C ASN A 375 10.19 14.14 2.89
N LYS A 376 11.23 13.90 2.10
CA LYS A 376 12.25 12.86 2.36
C LYS A 376 12.85 12.95 3.76
N ASP A 377 13.13 14.16 4.23
CA ASP A 377 13.72 14.41 5.57
C ASP A 377 12.75 14.11 6.72
N HIS A 378 11.48 13.78 6.44
CA HIS A 378 10.50 13.36 7.44
C HIS A 378 10.41 11.84 7.57
N THR A 379 11.08 11.07 6.70
CA THR A 379 11.17 9.62 6.85
C THR A 379 11.94 9.29 8.12
N GLU A 380 11.35 8.47 9.00
CA GLU A 380 11.98 8.04 10.25
C GLU A 380 12.07 6.52 10.30
N LEU A 381 13.30 6.02 10.49
CA LEU A 381 13.63 4.60 10.64
C LEU A 381 14.33 4.41 12.01
N LYS A 382 13.81 3.47 12.85
CA LYS A 382 14.36 3.17 14.18
C LYS A 382 14.45 1.69 14.44
#